data_cf118eae14497d4b342d9cd97940e707
#
_entry.id   cf118eae14497d4b342d9cd97940e707
#
_cell.length_a   1.000
_cell.length_b   1.000
_cell.length_c   1.000
_cell.angle_alpha   90.00
_cell.angle_beta   90.00
_cell.angle_gamma   90.00
#
_symmetry.space_group_name_H-M   'P 1'
#
loop_
_entity.id
_entity.type
_entity.pdbx_description
1 polymer ?
#
loop_
_entity_poly.entity_id
_entity_poly.type
_entity_poly.pdbx_seq_one_letter_code
_entity_poly.pdbx_strand_id
1 'polypeptide(L)'
;MLKLATGAALEGEEWFAREHAKGLKAGMKRVLRWPELVSLGVGATIGAGIFVVTGNVARDTTGPALCLSYMAAGFCCLLSSFAYAEFAAISPQAGSAYGYTKATMGIFPAWFVGWDLILEYGVTAAGVAQGFSKYFRTLVLLAGGDIPLPIRSAPWAFDPETGKISATGSAFDVTAVIIVFILTLVLIRGIRESTSLNNVMVGIKVSVVLFVILGGIAFINPKNYEPFAPYGYAGISFFGHTAFGGTDKQGNSVGVLAGGSLVYFAFIGFDAVSTHSEECEDPQTDLPRGIVGSLLISSVLYLGVSLVLVGMVPYQEIDRDAPLSAAFGVHGVKWAQVIVALGALAGLSSVMLVNLLGQPRILMAMARDGLLPTFFLDIHPTFRTPYRSTALTGLLVATVSAFVPLSVLVELVSMGTLLAFGFVNVSVLILRQTQPDLHRPFRCPWCPYIPLAGALSCFLLMLSLPSSNWVRLIVWALIGVGIYRNFSVPNMKAMELQQQSSPTHKQDDESPAQVANPMHLSE
;
A
#
# COMPACT_ATOMS: atom_id res chain seq x y z
N MET A 1 34.29 -0.52 -9.40
CA MET A 1 32.94 -1.06 -9.35
C MET A 1 32.87 -2.51 -8.80
N LEU A 2 33.70 -3.47 -9.28
CA LEU A 2 33.69 -4.85 -8.76
C LEU A 2 34.04 -4.97 -7.24
N LYS A 3 34.98 -4.18 -6.71
CA LYS A 3 35.37 -4.20 -5.29
C LYS A 3 34.30 -3.60 -4.35
N LEU A 4 33.44 -2.70 -4.85
CA LEU A 4 32.28 -2.21 -4.10
C LEU A 4 31.15 -3.24 -4.07
N ALA A 5 31.00 -4.05 -5.13
CA ALA A 5 30.01 -5.11 -5.19
C ALA A 5 30.33 -6.30 -4.27
N THR A 6 31.62 -6.66 -4.13
CA THR A 6 32.05 -7.77 -3.24
C THR A 6 31.97 -7.40 -1.75
N GLY A 7 32.24 -6.15 -1.38
CA GLY A 7 32.03 -5.65 -0.01
C GLY A 7 30.55 -5.64 0.37
N ALA A 8 29.69 -5.16 -0.52
CA ALA A 8 28.25 -5.14 -0.31
C ALA A 8 27.63 -6.55 -0.23
N ALA A 9 28.20 -7.56 -0.90
CA ALA A 9 27.71 -8.93 -0.87
C ALA A 9 27.98 -9.63 0.47
N LEU A 10 29.18 -9.44 1.05
CA LEU A 10 29.53 -9.99 2.36
C LEU A 10 28.74 -9.30 3.49
N GLU A 11 28.55 -7.99 3.41
CA GLU A 11 27.69 -7.24 4.33
C GLU A 11 26.22 -7.71 4.23
N GLY A 12 25.76 -8.13 3.05
CA GLY A 12 24.42 -8.64 2.83
C GLY A 12 24.14 -9.97 3.53
N GLU A 13 25.03 -10.96 3.46
CA GLU A 13 24.85 -12.26 4.14
C GLU A 13 24.84 -12.09 5.67
N GLU A 14 25.77 -11.33 6.21
CA GLU A 14 25.78 -11.00 7.64
C GLU A 14 24.55 -10.19 8.04
N TRP A 15 24.10 -9.30 7.18
CA TRP A 15 22.89 -8.52 7.42
C TRP A 15 21.66 -9.42 7.49
N PHE A 16 21.44 -10.33 6.51
CA PHE A 16 20.33 -11.28 6.53
C PHE A 16 20.38 -12.19 7.78
N ALA A 17 21.55 -12.70 8.16
CA ALA A 17 21.72 -13.54 9.35
C ALA A 17 21.43 -12.76 10.65
N ARG A 18 21.94 -11.52 10.77
CA ARG A 18 21.71 -10.65 11.93
C ARG A 18 20.25 -10.28 12.08
N GLU A 19 19.58 -9.96 10.98
CA GLU A 19 18.19 -9.53 11.03
C GLU A 19 17.22 -10.69 11.23
N HIS A 20 17.52 -11.88 10.70
CA HIS A 20 16.80 -13.10 11.05
C HIS A 20 16.90 -13.37 12.57
N ALA A 21 18.09 -13.22 13.15
CA ALA A 21 18.32 -13.35 14.59
C ALA A 21 17.61 -12.26 15.41
N LYS A 22 17.49 -11.01 14.89
CA LYS A 22 16.75 -9.93 15.55
C LYS A 22 15.24 -10.16 15.50
N GLY A 23 14.69 -10.63 14.38
CA GLY A 23 13.28 -11.01 14.25
C GLY A 23 12.91 -12.14 15.23
N LEU A 24 13.83 -13.10 15.46
CA LEU A 24 13.70 -14.13 16.49
C LEU A 24 13.72 -13.58 17.93
N LYS A 25 14.40 -12.43 18.17
CA LYS A 25 14.53 -11.78 19.49
C LYS A 25 13.50 -10.67 19.75
N ALA A 26 12.71 -10.28 18.76
CA ALA A 26 11.79 -9.11 18.85
C ALA A 26 10.67 -9.26 19.87
N GLY A 27 10.49 -10.42 20.49
CA GLY A 27 9.56 -10.62 21.62
C GLY A 27 8.08 -10.44 21.28
N MET A 28 7.73 -10.33 20.00
CA MET A 28 6.35 -10.31 19.54
C MET A 28 5.78 -11.73 19.53
N LYS A 29 4.52 -11.86 19.94
CA LYS A 29 3.87 -13.18 20.00
C LYS A 29 3.54 -13.63 18.58
N ARG A 30 4.14 -14.74 18.12
CA ARG A 30 3.85 -15.37 16.84
C ARG A 30 2.54 -16.14 16.94
N VAL A 31 1.55 -15.70 16.19
CA VAL A 31 0.18 -16.25 16.22
C VAL A 31 -0.49 -16.26 14.85
N LEU A 32 0.14 -15.67 13.82
CA LEU A 32 -0.43 -15.55 12.49
C LEU A 32 0.04 -16.71 11.61
N ARG A 33 -0.91 -17.38 10.97
CA ARG A 33 -0.72 -18.37 9.93
C ARG A 33 -1.20 -17.85 8.58
N TRP A 34 -1.03 -18.61 7.53
CA TRP A 34 -1.40 -18.20 6.18
C TRP A 34 -2.88 -17.76 6.03
N PRO A 35 -3.91 -18.35 6.69
CA PRO A 35 -5.29 -17.88 6.53
C PRO A 35 -5.51 -16.48 7.14
N GLU A 36 -4.92 -16.21 8.32
CA GLU A 36 -4.97 -14.89 8.96
C GLU A 36 -4.21 -13.86 8.13
N LEU A 37 -3.09 -14.25 7.52
CA LEU A 37 -2.32 -13.40 6.61
C LEU A 37 -3.08 -13.09 5.33
N VAL A 38 -3.80 -14.06 4.74
CA VAL A 38 -4.71 -13.83 3.61
C VAL A 38 -5.84 -12.88 4.02
N SER A 39 -6.47 -13.12 5.18
CA SER A 39 -7.51 -12.23 5.71
C SER A 39 -7.00 -10.80 5.89
N LEU A 40 -5.77 -10.65 6.42
CA LEU A 40 -5.13 -9.36 6.61
C LEU A 40 -4.85 -8.66 5.27
N GLY A 41 -4.31 -9.38 4.29
CA GLY A 41 -4.06 -8.84 2.94
C GLY A 41 -5.35 -8.45 2.22
N VAL A 42 -6.39 -9.29 2.24
CA VAL A 42 -7.73 -8.95 1.75
C VAL A 42 -8.30 -7.76 2.53
N GLY A 43 -8.01 -7.72 3.84
CA GLY A 43 -8.34 -6.63 4.75
C GLY A 43 -7.74 -5.30 4.33
N ALA A 44 -6.49 -5.30 3.96
CA ALA A 44 -5.76 -4.11 3.53
C ALA A 44 -6.14 -3.65 2.11
N THR A 45 -6.44 -4.60 1.21
CA THR A 45 -6.62 -4.35 -0.23
C THR A 45 -8.04 -3.89 -0.57
N ILE A 46 -9.09 -4.58 -0.08
CA ILE A 46 -10.48 -4.25 -0.44
C ILE A 46 -10.96 -2.99 0.31
N GLY A 47 -10.90 -1.85 -0.34
CA GLY A 47 -11.21 -0.54 0.22
C GLY A 47 -11.75 0.46 -0.80
N ALA A 48 -11.32 1.73 -0.70
CA ALA A 48 -11.80 2.81 -1.56
C ALA A 48 -11.58 2.54 -3.06
N GLY A 49 -10.58 1.73 -3.41
CA GLY A 49 -10.33 1.34 -4.80
C GLY A 49 -11.54 0.69 -5.46
N ILE A 50 -12.17 -0.29 -4.80
CA ILE A 50 -13.35 -0.96 -5.36
C ILE A 50 -14.65 -0.23 -5.02
N PHE A 51 -14.77 0.36 -3.83
CA PHE A 51 -16.01 1.00 -3.40
C PHE A 51 -16.23 2.38 -4.01
N VAL A 52 -15.18 3.13 -4.36
CA VAL A 52 -15.29 4.53 -4.83
C VAL A 52 -14.63 4.73 -6.19
N VAL A 53 -13.33 4.36 -6.34
CA VAL A 53 -12.54 4.64 -7.55
C VAL A 53 -13.13 3.97 -8.78
N THR A 54 -13.70 2.78 -8.61
CA THR A 54 -14.37 1.99 -9.66
C THR A 54 -15.39 2.83 -10.47
N GLY A 55 -16.21 3.63 -9.78
CA GLY A 55 -17.23 4.46 -10.43
C GLY A 55 -16.62 5.56 -11.29
N ASN A 56 -15.64 6.27 -10.76
CA ASN A 56 -14.97 7.34 -11.48
C ASN A 56 -14.24 6.82 -12.73
N VAL A 57 -13.50 5.71 -12.59
CA VAL A 57 -12.74 5.11 -13.69
C VAL A 57 -13.66 4.55 -14.75
N ALA A 58 -14.77 3.88 -14.36
CA ALA A 58 -15.78 3.42 -15.30
C ALA A 58 -16.37 4.56 -16.11
N ARG A 59 -16.73 5.65 -15.45
CA ARG A 59 -17.42 6.80 -16.07
C ARG A 59 -16.51 7.61 -16.98
N ASP A 60 -15.30 7.95 -16.48
CA ASP A 60 -14.48 9.01 -17.07
C ASP A 60 -13.28 8.46 -17.89
N THR A 61 -12.91 7.17 -17.74
CA THR A 61 -11.65 6.66 -18.31
C THR A 61 -11.80 5.40 -19.17
N THR A 62 -12.63 4.42 -18.77
CA THR A 62 -12.63 3.10 -19.43
C THR A 62 -13.95 2.70 -20.05
N GLY A 63 -15.07 3.18 -19.51
CA GLY A 63 -16.39 2.65 -19.83
C GLY A 63 -16.56 1.21 -19.34
N PRO A 64 -17.37 0.40 -20.05
CA PRO A 64 -17.60 -1.00 -19.69
C PRO A 64 -16.36 -1.89 -19.70
N ALA A 65 -15.28 -1.51 -20.40
CA ALA A 65 -14.01 -2.22 -20.40
C ALA A 65 -13.22 -2.13 -19.07
N LEU A 66 -13.80 -1.56 -18.01
CA LEU A 66 -13.23 -1.47 -16.66
C LEU A 66 -12.69 -2.81 -16.15
N CYS A 67 -13.35 -3.92 -16.44
CA CYS A 67 -12.87 -5.25 -16.05
C CYS A 67 -11.48 -5.57 -16.61
N LEU A 68 -11.17 -5.13 -17.83
CA LEU A 68 -9.84 -5.30 -18.43
C LEU A 68 -8.79 -4.44 -17.71
N SER A 69 -9.17 -3.26 -17.21
CA SER A 69 -8.30 -2.41 -16.39
C SER A 69 -7.94 -3.08 -15.08
N TYR A 70 -8.91 -3.70 -14.40
CA TYR A 70 -8.63 -4.50 -13.20
C TYR A 70 -7.78 -5.73 -13.50
N MET A 71 -7.98 -6.39 -14.64
CA MET A 71 -7.11 -7.49 -15.06
C MET A 71 -5.67 -7.03 -15.32
N ALA A 72 -5.47 -5.91 -15.99
CA ALA A 72 -4.15 -5.37 -16.27
C ALA A 72 -3.42 -4.96 -14.96
N ALA A 73 -4.10 -4.25 -14.07
CA ALA A 73 -3.55 -3.87 -12.76
C ALA A 73 -3.27 -5.11 -11.88
N GLY A 74 -4.22 -6.05 -11.80
CA GLY A 74 -4.06 -7.30 -11.05
C GLY A 74 -2.91 -8.17 -11.57
N PHE A 75 -2.72 -8.23 -12.89
CA PHE A 75 -1.60 -8.94 -13.50
C PHE A 75 -0.25 -8.29 -13.14
N CYS A 76 -0.15 -6.96 -13.21
CA CYS A 76 1.03 -6.22 -12.78
C CYS A 76 1.35 -6.49 -11.30
N CYS A 77 0.33 -6.43 -10.43
CA CYS A 77 0.48 -6.74 -9.00
C CYS A 77 0.89 -8.20 -8.76
N LEU A 78 0.35 -9.16 -9.54
CA LEU A 78 0.70 -10.58 -9.41
C LEU A 78 2.18 -10.82 -9.74
N LEU A 79 2.70 -10.21 -10.79
CA LEU A 79 4.13 -10.29 -11.11
C LEU A 79 4.99 -9.76 -9.95
N SER A 80 4.61 -8.62 -9.39
CA SER A 80 5.33 -8.00 -8.26
C SER A 80 5.17 -8.79 -6.96
N SER A 81 4.02 -9.43 -6.74
CA SER A 81 3.76 -10.23 -5.53
C SER A 81 4.71 -11.42 -5.38
N PHE A 82 5.15 -12.03 -6.49
CA PHE A 82 6.16 -13.09 -6.45
C PHE A 82 7.53 -12.58 -5.99
N ALA A 83 7.91 -11.37 -6.37
CA ALA A 83 9.14 -10.73 -5.89
C ALA A 83 9.04 -10.41 -4.39
N TYR A 84 7.92 -9.85 -3.94
CA TYR A 84 7.65 -9.63 -2.51
C TYR A 84 7.66 -10.93 -1.70
N ALA A 85 7.04 -11.99 -2.23
CA ALA A 85 7.00 -13.31 -1.60
C ALA A 85 8.39 -13.93 -1.41
N GLU A 86 9.28 -13.77 -2.40
CA GLU A 86 10.67 -14.24 -2.28
C GLU A 86 11.41 -13.50 -1.17
N PHE A 87 11.34 -12.17 -1.12
CA PHE A 87 11.97 -11.39 -0.07
C PHE A 87 11.38 -11.67 1.32
N ALA A 88 10.06 -11.76 1.43
CA ALA A 88 9.40 -12.06 2.70
C ALA A 88 9.81 -13.42 3.27
N ALA A 89 10.06 -14.41 2.40
CA ALA A 89 10.55 -15.73 2.80
C ALA A 89 12.03 -15.71 3.22
N ILE A 90 12.88 -14.87 2.59
CA ILE A 90 14.31 -14.78 2.89
C ILE A 90 14.53 -13.96 4.16
N SER A 91 13.87 -12.82 4.28
CA SER A 91 14.10 -11.84 5.35
C SER A 91 12.77 -11.36 5.94
N PRO A 92 12.20 -12.11 6.89
CA PRO A 92 10.93 -11.77 7.51
C PRO A 92 11.08 -10.60 8.49
N GLN A 93 11.11 -9.38 7.97
CA GLN A 93 11.22 -8.13 8.71
C GLN A 93 10.05 -7.21 8.44
N ALA A 94 9.68 -6.40 9.44
CA ALA A 94 8.58 -5.44 9.35
C ALA A 94 8.83 -4.24 8.42
N GLY A 95 9.99 -4.17 7.77
CA GLY A 95 10.40 -3.04 6.90
C GLY A 95 9.83 -3.04 5.49
N SER A 96 9.12 -4.11 5.04
CA SER A 96 8.58 -4.23 3.68
C SER A 96 9.63 -3.87 2.61
N ALA A 97 9.22 -3.19 1.53
CA ALA A 97 10.10 -2.79 0.41
C ALA A 97 11.35 -1.99 0.84
N TYR A 98 11.26 -1.19 1.90
CA TYR A 98 12.42 -0.49 2.48
C TYR A 98 13.54 -1.46 2.88
N GLY A 99 13.20 -2.50 3.67
CA GLY A 99 14.15 -3.50 4.13
C GLY A 99 14.77 -4.29 2.97
N TYR A 100 13.95 -4.69 2.00
CA TYR A 100 14.39 -5.44 0.82
C TYR A 100 15.36 -4.64 -0.05
N THR A 101 15.04 -3.37 -0.29
CA THR A 101 15.92 -2.47 -1.07
C THR A 101 17.22 -2.18 -0.32
N LYS A 102 17.17 -2.03 1.01
CA LYS A 102 18.38 -1.85 1.83
C LYS A 102 19.34 -3.02 1.70
N ALA A 103 18.81 -4.23 1.77
CA ALA A 103 19.62 -5.45 1.68
C ALA A 103 20.29 -5.66 0.31
N THR A 104 19.74 -5.11 -0.75
CA THR A 104 20.17 -5.38 -2.13
C THR A 104 20.88 -4.22 -2.81
N MET A 105 20.41 -3.00 -2.58
CA MET A 105 20.89 -1.78 -3.28
C MET A 105 21.60 -0.80 -2.32
N GLY A 106 21.58 -1.06 -1.02
CA GLY A 106 22.17 -0.19 0.00
C GLY A 106 21.23 0.91 0.50
N ILE A 107 21.79 1.78 1.38
CA ILE A 107 21.00 2.68 2.22
C ILE A 107 20.31 3.82 1.46
N PHE A 108 20.92 4.37 0.40
CA PHE A 108 20.34 5.50 -0.32
C PHE A 108 19.11 5.11 -1.16
N PRO A 109 19.14 4.04 -2.00
CA PRO A 109 17.92 3.54 -2.64
C PRO A 109 16.85 3.12 -1.63
N ALA A 110 17.24 2.51 -0.51
CA ALA A 110 16.31 2.15 0.56
C ALA A 110 15.65 3.38 1.18
N TRP A 111 16.42 4.45 1.46
CA TRP A 111 15.86 5.71 1.91
C TRP A 111 14.77 6.22 0.96
N PHE A 112 15.06 6.19 -0.35
CA PHE A 112 14.12 6.66 -1.36
C PHE A 112 12.81 5.86 -1.36
N VAL A 113 12.91 4.52 -1.30
CA VAL A 113 11.74 3.64 -1.19
C VAL A 113 11.02 3.87 0.14
N GLY A 114 11.74 3.95 1.26
CA GLY A 114 11.14 4.22 2.58
C GLY A 114 10.42 5.58 2.65
N TRP A 115 10.98 6.61 2.02
CA TRP A 115 10.38 7.93 1.88
C TRP A 115 9.09 7.89 1.05
N ASP A 116 9.07 7.07 0.01
CA ASP A 116 7.89 6.82 -0.82
C ASP A 116 6.80 6.02 -0.08
N LEU A 117 7.19 5.02 0.71
CA LEU A 117 6.25 4.27 1.56
C LEU A 117 5.55 5.15 2.61
N ILE A 118 6.20 6.23 3.10
CA ILE A 118 5.55 7.21 3.98
C ILE A 118 4.37 7.86 3.26
N LEU A 119 4.57 8.22 1.99
CA LEU A 119 3.52 8.77 1.15
C LEU A 119 2.45 7.71 0.86
N GLU A 120 2.86 6.50 0.47
CA GLU A 120 1.95 5.40 0.13
C GLU A 120 0.96 5.11 1.26
N TYR A 121 1.42 4.78 2.45
CA TYR A 121 0.56 4.40 3.57
C TYR A 121 -0.27 5.58 4.09
N GLY A 122 0.35 6.77 4.24
CA GLY A 122 -0.33 7.96 4.75
C GLY A 122 -1.39 8.49 3.80
N VAL A 123 -1.06 8.61 2.53
CA VAL A 123 -1.98 9.13 1.52
C VAL A 123 -3.09 8.12 1.19
N THR A 124 -2.77 6.81 1.19
CA THR A 124 -3.81 5.76 1.08
C THR A 124 -4.82 5.88 2.22
N ALA A 125 -4.36 5.98 3.47
CA ALA A 125 -5.25 6.15 4.61
C ALA A 125 -6.14 7.40 4.48
N ALA A 126 -5.57 8.52 4.00
CA ALA A 126 -6.33 9.76 3.78
C ALA A 126 -7.37 9.62 2.66
N GLY A 127 -7.02 8.97 1.55
CA GLY A 127 -7.96 8.71 0.44
C GLY A 127 -9.10 7.78 0.86
N VAL A 128 -8.78 6.75 1.64
CA VAL A 128 -9.79 5.83 2.19
C VAL A 128 -10.71 6.55 3.19
N ALA A 129 -10.20 7.50 4.00
CA ALA A 129 -11.01 8.31 4.90
C ALA A 129 -12.00 9.19 4.15
N GLN A 130 -11.62 9.75 3.00
CA GLN A 130 -12.56 10.47 2.14
C GLN A 130 -13.60 9.56 1.49
N GLY A 131 -13.20 8.36 1.08
CA GLY A 131 -14.15 7.32 0.64
C GLY A 131 -15.17 6.99 1.74
N PHE A 132 -14.72 6.85 2.98
CA PHE A 132 -15.59 6.67 4.14
C PHE A 132 -16.58 7.83 4.29
N SER A 133 -16.11 9.08 4.20
CA SER A 133 -16.95 10.27 4.30
C SER A 133 -18.07 10.27 3.24
N LYS A 134 -17.77 9.90 1.99
CA LYS A 134 -18.75 9.81 0.90
C LYS A 134 -19.85 8.77 1.19
N TYR A 135 -19.46 7.56 1.60
CA TYR A 135 -20.43 6.52 1.97
C TYR A 135 -21.23 6.84 3.23
N PHE A 136 -20.61 7.48 4.22
CA PHE A 136 -21.30 7.96 5.40
C PHE A 136 -22.36 9.01 5.04
N ARG A 137 -22.01 9.96 4.17
CA ARG A 137 -22.98 10.93 3.66
C ARG A 137 -24.13 10.26 2.91
N THR A 138 -23.87 9.25 2.11
CA THR A 138 -24.91 8.46 1.42
C THR A 138 -25.91 7.88 2.43
N LEU A 139 -25.45 7.33 3.56
CA LEU A 139 -26.34 6.83 4.61
C LEU A 139 -27.14 7.94 5.26
N VAL A 140 -26.54 9.09 5.54
CA VAL A 140 -27.25 10.25 6.12
C VAL A 140 -28.35 10.74 5.17
N LEU A 141 -28.06 10.81 3.86
CA LEU A 141 -29.06 11.16 2.84
C LEU A 141 -30.22 10.14 2.78
N LEU A 142 -29.92 8.85 2.86
CA LEU A 142 -30.94 7.79 2.89
C LEU A 142 -31.81 7.85 4.15
N ALA A 143 -31.27 8.34 5.25
CA ALA A 143 -32.00 8.60 6.49
C ALA A 143 -32.80 9.92 6.47
N GLY A 144 -32.75 10.67 5.37
CA GLY A 144 -33.47 11.94 5.22
C GLY A 144 -32.73 13.19 5.74
N GLY A 145 -31.44 13.05 6.10
CA GLY A 145 -30.57 14.15 6.52
C GLY A 145 -29.57 14.55 5.43
N ASP A 146 -28.77 15.59 5.67
CA ASP A 146 -27.56 15.90 4.91
C ASP A 146 -26.49 16.52 5.82
N ILE A 147 -25.22 16.36 5.46
CA ILE A 147 -24.11 16.99 6.16
C ILE A 147 -24.02 18.47 5.71
N PRO A 148 -23.91 19.43 6.64
CA PRO A 148 -23.80 20.85 6.28
C PRO A 148 -22.65 21.11 5.31
N LEU A 149 -22.90 21.93 4.29
CA LEU A 149 -21.95 22.22 3.22
C LEU A 149 -20.55 22.63 3.72
N PRO A 150 -20.37 23.48 4.74
CA PRO A 150 -19.04 23.92 5.16
C PRO A 150 -18.10 22.81 5.64
N ILE A 151 -18.64 21.66 6.06
CA ILE A 151 -17.88 20.55 6.70
C ILE A 151 -18.02 19.22 5.94
N ARG A 152 -18.50 19.25 4.70
CA ARG A 152 -18.94 18.09 3.94
C ARG A 152 -17.81 17.39 3.19
N SER A 153 -16.85 18.15 2.67
CA SER A 153 -15.81 17.66 1.76
C SER A 153 -14.56 18.53 1.81
N ALA A 154 -13.52 18.15 1.07
CA ALA A 154 -12.34 19.00 0.85
C ALA A 154 -12.76 20.35 0.25
N PRO A 155 -12.02 21.47 0.53
CA PRO A 155 -12.40 22.83 0.12
C PRO A 155 -12.35 23.05 -1.39
N TRP A 156 -11.67 22.18 -2.11
CA TRP A 156 -11.54 22.24 -3.56
C TRP A 156 -11.71 20.86 -4.18
N ALA A 157 -12.11 20.81 -5.42
CA ALA A 157 -12.21 19.59 -6.19
C ALA A 157 -11.70 19.84 -7.61
N PHE A 158 -11.26 18.78 -8.25
CA PHE A 158 -10.93 18.80 -9.66
C PHE A 158 -12.22 18.55 -10.43
N ASP A 159 -12.65 19.50 -11.24
CA ASP A 159 -13.82 19.36 -12.10
C ASP A 159 -13.43 18.54 -13.34
N PRO A 160 -13.97 17.32 -13.52
CA PRO A 160 -13.62 16.47 -14.65
C PRO A 160 -14.08 17.02 -16.00
N GLU A 161 -15.07 17.94 -16.02
CA GLU A 161 -15.59 18.50 -17.27
C GLU A 161 -14.76 19.67 -17.78
N THR A 162 -14.28 20.51 -16.86
CA THR A 162 -13.53 21.73 -17.21
C THR A 162 -12.02 21.59 -17.03
N GLY A 163 -11.55 20.54 -16.34
CA GLY A 163 -10.13 20.35 -16.01
C GLY A 163 -9.58 21.38 -15.03
N LYS A 164 -10.43 22.16 -14.37
CA LYS A 164 -10.03 23.24 -13.47
C LYS A 164 -10.29 22.89 -12.02
N ILE A 165 -9.49 23.45 -11.15
CA ILE A 165 -9.74 23.42 -9.72
C ILE A 165 -10.90 24.35 -9.41
N SER A 166 -11.95 23.83 -8.80
CA SER A 166 -13.13 24.57 -8.36
C SER A 166 -13.29 24.50 -6.85
N ALA A 167 -13.79 25.58 -6.25
CA ALA A 167 -14.14 25.56 -4.84
C ALA A 167 -15.44 24.77 -4.62
N THR A 168 -15.43 23.87 -3.64
CA THR A 168 -16.60 23.03 -3.30
C THR A 168 -17.63 23.78 -2.44
N GLY A 169 -17.25 24.91 -1.86
CA GLY A 169 -18.03 25.62 -0.83
C GLY A 169 -17.87 25.00 0.57
N SER A 170 -17.09 23.95 0.71
CA SER A 170 -16.72 23.35 2.00
C SER A 170 -15.41 23.94 2.50
N ALA A 171 -15.21 23.98 3.84
CA ALA A 171 -13.96 24.38 4.46
C ALA A 171 -13.03 23.18 4.65
N PHE A 172 -13.59 22.04 5.04
CA PHE A 172 -12.86 20.78 5.25
C PHE A 172 -13.82 19.59 5.39
N ASP A 173 -13.30 18.37 5.26
CA ASP A 173 -14.07 17.13 5.45
C ASP A 173 -14.02 16.66 6.91
N VAL A 174 -15.04 17.03 7.70
CA VAL A 174 -15.09 16.67 9.13
C VAL A 174 -15.24 15.17 9.36
N THR A 175 -15.99 14.46 8.51
CA THR A 175 -16.24 13.03 8.68
C THR A 175 -14.95 12.23 8.50
N ALA A 176 -14.13 12.59 7.49
CA ALA A 176 -12.83 11.99 7.27
C ALA A 176 -11.89 12.23 8.47
N VAL A 177 -11.87 13.44 9.03
CA VAL A 177 -11.06 13.78 10.21
C VAL A 177 -11.47 12.95 11.43
N ILE A 178 -12.78 12.87 11.72
CA ILE A 178 -13.29 12.15 12.88
C ILE A 178 -12.94 10.66 12.83
N ILE A 179 -13.14 10.00 11.70
CA ILE A 179 -12.84 8.57 11.60
C ILE A 179 -11.33 8.29 11.75
N VAL A 180 -10.47 9.09 11.13
CA VAL A 180 -9.02 8.98 11.29
C VAL A 180 -8.63 9.16 12.77
N PHE A 181 -9.20 10.14 13.45
CA PHE A 181 -8.94 10.40 14.86
C PHE A 181 -9.37 9.22 15.75
N ILE A 182 -10.58 8.68 15.54
CA ILE A 182 -11.08 7.51 16.28
C ILE A 182 -10.16 6.32 16.10
N LEU A 183 -9.78 5.98 14.85
CA LEU A 183 -8.91 4.84 14.57
C LEU A 183 -7.50 5.06 15.14
N THR A 184 -6.97 6.27 15.09
CA THR A 184 -5.67 6.61 15.69
C THR A 184 -5.69 6.38 17.20
N LEU A 185 -6.74 6.79 17.92
CA LEU A 185 -6.91 6.53 19.35
C LEU A 185 -6.99 5.03 19.67
N VAL A 186 -7.71 4.27 18.87
CA VAL A 186 -7.80 2.80 19.02
C VAL A 186 -6.41 2.17 18.87
N LEU A 187 -5.64 2.58 17.85
CA LEU A 187 -4.29 2.05 17.60
C LEU A 187 -3.27 2.41 18.69
N ILE A 188 -3.37 3.60 19.27
CA ILE A 188 -2.53 4.00 20.41
C ILE A 188 -2.80 3.10 21.63
N ARG A 189 -4.08 2.75 21.89
CA ARG A 189 -4.49 1.94 23.04
C ARG A 189 -4.12 0.46 22.95
N GLY A 190 -3.99 -0.10 21.74
CA GLY A 190 -3.49 -1.47 21.60
C GLY A 190 -3.86 -2.21 20.33
N ILE A 191 -2.99 -3.17 19.97
CA ILE A 191 -3.06 -3.93 18.72
C ILE A 191 -3.92 -5.21 18.86
N ARG A 192 -4.06 -5.78 20.06
CA ARG A 192 -4.78 -7.06 20.27
C ARG A 192 -6.26 -7.00 19.91
N GLU A 193 -6.90 -5.89 20.21
CA GLU A 193 -8.30 -5.64 19.84
C GLU A 193 -8.46 -5.36 18.36
N SER A 194 -7.39 -4.86 17.72
CA SER A 194 -7.34 -4.50 16.32
C SER A 194 -7.45 -5.72 15.38
N THR A 195 -6.79 -6.85 15.66
CA THR A 195 -6.80 -8.02 14.76
C THR A 195 -8.16 -8.70 14.74
N SER A 196 -8.80 -8.87 15.88
CA SER A 196 -10.15 -9.44 15.94
C SER A 196 -11.18 -8.53 15.28
N LEU A 197 -11.09 -7.23 15.52
CA LEU A 197 -11.93 -6.22 14.88
C LEU A 197 -11.71 -6.21 13.36
N ASN A 198 -10.47 -6.27 12.92
CA ASN A 198 -10.14 -6.35 11.50
C ASN A 198 -10.75 -7.58 10.83
N ASN A 199 -10.65 -8.77 11.44
CA ASN A 199 -11.22 -10.00 10.88
C ASN A 199 -12.74 -9.92 10.74
N VAL A 200 -13.43 -9.34 11.71
CA VAL A 200 -14.88 -9.10 11.62
C VAL A 200 -15.19 -8.14 10.47
N MET A 201 -14.47 -7.03 10.37
CA MET A 201 -14.65 -6.06 9.28
C MET A 201 -14.37 -6.67 7.90
N VAL A 202 -13.34 -7.53 7.80
CA VAL A 202 -13.02 -8.28 6.57
C VAL A 202 -14.14 -9.24 6.21
N GLY A 203 -14.68 -9.97 7.17
CA GLY A 203 -15.83 -10.83 6.96
C GLY A 203 -17.04 -10.06 6.42
N ILE A 204 -17.38 -8.92 7.04
CA ILE A 204 -18.48 -8.06 6.59
C ILE A 204 -18.25 -7.56 5.16
N LYS A 205 -17.08 -6.98 4.86
CA LYS A 205 -16.84 -6.40 3.54
C LYS A 205 -16.79 -7.43 2.43
N VAL A 206 -16.21 -8.61 2.64
CA VAL A 206 -16.21 -9.70 1.66
C VAL A 206 -17.64 -10.19 1.42
N SER A 207 -18.44 -10.34 2.47
CA SER A 207 -19.85 -10.72 2.36
C SER A 207 -20.64 -9.68 1.55
N VAL A 208 -20.39 -8.38 1.76
CA VAL A 208 -21.06 -7.30 1.01
C VAL A 208 -20.58 -7.26 -0.45
N VAL A 209 -19.28 -7.48 -0.71
CA VAL A 209 -18.78 -7.57 -2.10
C VAL A 209 -19.41 -8.75 -2.82
N LEU A 210 -19.49 -9.91 -2.19
CA LEU A 210 -20.21 -11.08 -2.74
C LEU A 210 -21.69 -10.79 -2.94
N PHE A 211 -22.34 -10.09 -2.00
CA PHE A 211 -23.72 -9.65 -2.14
C PHE A 211 -23.90 -8.72 -3.35
N VAL A 212 -22.99 -7.77 -3.58
CA VAL A 212 -23.01 -6.90 -4.78
C VAL A 212 -22.90 -7.73 -6.05
N ILE A 213 -21.97 -8.70 -6.10
CA ILE A 213 -21.80 -9.56 -7.27
C ILE A 213 -23.05 -10.40 -7.51
N LEU A 214 -23.47 -11.20 -6.52
CA LEU A 214 -24.56 -12.16 -6.68
C LEU A 214 -25.93 -11.48 -6.83
N GLY A 215 -26.19 -10.45 -6.03
CA GLY A 215 -27.43 -9.68 -6.09
C GLY A 215 -27.53 -8.79 -7.31
N GLY A 216 -26.40 -8.23 -7.75
CA GLY A 216 -26.35 -7.34 -8.91
C GLY A 216 -26.52 -8.07 -10.25
N ILE A 217 -26.20 -9.37 -10.32
CA ILE A 217 -26.42 -10.19 -11.55
C ILE A 217 -27.87 -10.10 -12.03
N ALA A 218 -28.83 -10.03 -11.11
CA ALA A 218 -30.26 -9.95 -11.45
C ALA A 218 -30.65 -8.64 -12.16
N PHE A 219 -29.83 -7.61 -12.09
CA PHE A 219 -30.09 -6.30 -12.67
C PHE A 219 -29.19 -5.97 -13.88
N ILE A 220 -28.43 -6.95 -14.38
CA ILE A 220 -27.55 -6.76 -15.54
C ILE A 220 -28.41 -6.58 -16.81
N ASN A 221 -28.14 -5.47 -17.49
CA ASN A 221 -28.67 -5.24 -18.85
C ASN A 221 -27.51 -5.35 -19.85
N PRO A 222 -27.50 -6.34 -20.76
CA PRO A 222 -26.43 -6.53 -21.75
C PRO A 222 -26.14 -5.29 -22.62
N LYS A 223 -27.14 -4.43 -22.85
CA LYS A 223 -26.96 -3.18 -23.60
C LYS A 223 -26.00 -2.19 -22.92
N ASN A 224 -25.83 -2.29 -21.63
CA ASN A 224 -24.92 -1.41 -20.88
C ASN A 224 -23.44 -1.69 -21.21
N TYR A 225 -23.14 -2.83 -21.83
CA TYR A 225 -21.78 -3.14 -22.29
C TYR A 225 -21.45 -2.57 -23.67
N GLU A 226 -22.39 -1.90 -24.34
CA GLU A 226 -22.19 -1.33 -25.68
C GLU A 226 -22.14 0.21 -25.63
N PRO A 227 -21.10 0.84 -26.21
CA PRO A 227 -19.85 0.24 -26.72
C PRO A 227 -18.93 -0.24 -25.58
N PHE A 228 -18.29 -1.42 -25.76
CA PHE A 228 -17.51 -2.04 -24.67
C PHE A 228 -16.31 -1.20 -24.23
N ALA A 229 -15.56 -0.62 -25.15
CA ALA A 229 -14.39 0.21 -24.87
C ALA A 229 -14.54 1.59 -25.55
N PRO A 230 -15.43 2.47 -25.06
CA PRO A 230 -15.71 3.77 -25.69
C PRO A 230 -14.49 4.69 -25.71
N TYR A 231 -13.56 4.53 -24.78
CA TYR A 231 -12.32 5.30 -24.65
C TYR A 231 -11.10 4.59 -25.23
N GLY A 232 -11.26 3.39 -25.81
CA GLY A 232 -10.19 2.58 -26.40
C GLY A 232 -9.47 1.68 -25.40
N TYR A 233 -8.53 0.87 -25.93
CA TYR A 233 -7.80 -0.15 -25.15
C TYR A 233 -6.44 0.32 -24.63
N ALA A 234 -5.85 1.34 -25.25
CA ALA A 234 -4.56 1.87 -24.84
C ALA A 234 -4.72 2.92 -23.70
N GLY A 235 -4.16 4.09 -23.83
CA GLY A 235 -4.16 5.13 -22.84
C GLY A 235 -2.76 5.27 -22.22
N ILE A 236 -1.73 5.31 -23.09
CA ILE A 236 -0.34 5.54 -22.70
C ILE A 236 0.03 6.97 -23.04
N SER A 237 0.49 7.71 -22.06
CA SER A 237 1.08 9.04 -22.27
C SER A 237 2.59 9.02 -22.02
N PHE A 238 3.28 9.94 -22.67
CA PHE A 238 4.70 10.15 -22.45
C PHE A 238 4.92 11.64 -22.16
N PHE A 239 5.29 11.97 -20.94
CA PHE A 239 5.47 13.32 -20.44
C PHE A 239 4.31 14.29 -20.80
N GLY A 240 3.06 13.83 -20.62
CA GLY A 240 1.85 14.64 -20.88
C GLY A 240 1.36 14.65 -22.34
N HIS A 241 2.03 13.96 -23.26
CA HIS A 241 1.56 13.73 -24.60
C HIS A 241 1.05 12.30 -24.74
N THR A 242 -0.19 12.12 -25.17
CA THR A 242 -0.73 10.79 -25.42
C THR A 242 -0.01 10.18 -26.63
N ALA A 243 0.73 9.08 -26.36
CA ALA A 243 1.44 8.34 -27.38
C ALA A 243 0.53 7.33 -28.10
N PHE A 244 -0.34 6.67 -27.31
CA PHE A 244 -1.29 5.66 -27.83
C PHE A 244 -2.61 5.76 -27.06
N GLY A 245 -3.72 5.90 -27.77
CA GLY A 245 -5.08 5.93 -27.19
C GLY A 245 -5.78 7.25 -27.38
N GLY A 246 -6.95 7.40 -26.72
CA GLY A 246 -7.72 8.62 -26.69
C GLY A 246 -7.23 9.58 -25.61
N THR A 247 -7.71 10.84 -25.69
CA THR A 247 -7.54 11.83 -24.65
C THR A 247 -8.88 12.30 -24.15
N ASP A 248 -8.98 12.61 -22.86
CA ASP A 248 -10.10 13.36 -22.32
C ASP A 248 -10.06 14.84 -22.77
N LYS A 249 -11.04 15.63 -22.34
CA LYS A 249 -11.12 17.07 -22.66
C LYS A 249 -9.95 17.86 -22.06
N GLN A 250 -9.20 17.29 -21.12
CA GLN A 250 -8.06 17.90 -20.43
C GLN A 250 -6.70 17.48 -21.01
N GLY A 251 -6.70 16.59 -22.01
CA GLY A 251 -5.49 16.05 -22.61
C GLY A 251 -4.88 14.87 -21.85
N ASN A 252 -5.53 14.34 -20.79
CA ASN A 252 -5.08 13.14 -20.12
C ASN A 252 -5.42 11.90 -20.96
N SER A 253 -4.56 10.90 -20.92
CA SER A 253 -4.82 9.64 -21.62
C SER A 253 -6.00 8.89 -20.98
N VAL A 254 -6.90 8.39 -21.84
CA VAL A 254 -8.03 7.55 -21.47
C VAL A 254 -7.97 6.21 -22.21
N GLY A 255 -8.53 5.18 -21.62
CA GLY A 255 -8.54 3.82 -22.14
C GLY A 255 -8.23 2.78 -21.05
N VAL A 256 -8.15 1.52 -21.45
CA VAL A 256 -8.00 0.38 -20.52
C VAL A 256 -6.70 0.48 -19.68
N LEU A 257 -5.56 0.83 -20.26
CA LEU A 257 -4.29 0.93 -19.51
C LEU A 257 -4.25 2.16 -18.60
N ALA A 258 -4.79 3.30 -19.05
CA ALA A 258 -4.95 4.47 -18.20
C ALA A 258 -5.88 4.17 -17.00
N GLY A 259 -7.00 3.47 -17.26
CA GLY A 259 -7.84 2.97 -16.18
C GLY A 259 -7.11 1.98 -15.26
N GLY A 260 -6.27 1.11 -15.83
CA GLY A 260 -5.44 0.17 -15.08
C GLY A 260 -4.51 0.86 -14.08
N SER A 261 -3.88 1.96 -14.47
CA SER A 261 -3.03 2.74 -13.57
C SER A 261 -3.80 3.44 -12.44
N LEU A 262 -5.04 3.84 -12.67
CA LEU A 262 -5.90 4.44 -11.65
C LEU A 262 -6.50 3.38 -10.70
N VAL A 263 -7.01 2.25 -11.23
CA VAL A 263 -7.54 1.16 -10.40
C VAL A 263 -6.42 0.37 -9.70
N TYR A 264 -5.16 0.60 -10.05
CA TYR A 264 -4.01 0.03 -9.32
C TYR A 264 -4.08 0.34 -7.83
N PHE A 265 -4.59 1.52 -7.47
CA PHE A 265 -4.90 1.90 -6.10
C PHE A 265 -5.72 0.85 -5.32
N ALA A 266 -6.58 0.11 -6.00
CA ALA A 266 -7.39 -0.93 -5.38
C ALA A 266 -6.59 -2.15 -4.92
N PHE A 267 -5.41 -2.37 -5.48
CA PHE A 267 -4.54 -3.51 -5.15
C PHE A 267 -3.51 -3.20 -4.07
N ILE A 268 -3.34 -1.93 -3.70
CA ILE A 268 -2.44 -1.51 -2.63
C ILE A 268 -2.87 -2.14 -1.32
N GLY A 269 -1.92 -2.74 -0.60
CA GLY A 269 -2.15 -3.37 0.69
C GLY A 269 -1.80 -4.86 0.77
N PHE A 270 -1.64 -5.59 -0.36
CA PHE A 270 -1.15 -6.98 -0.29
C PHE A 270 0.28 -7.05 0.24
N ASP A 271 1.09 -6.03 0.01
CA ASP A 271 2.44 -5.85 0.54
C ASP A 271 2.46 -5.63 2.06
N ALA A 272 1.37 -5.07 2.63
CA ALA A 272 1.21 -4.91 4.07
C ALA A 272 1.26 -6.24 4.83
N VAL A 273 0.94 -7.37 4.19
CA VAL A 273 1.15 -8.72 4.76
C VAL A 273 2.61 -8.90 5.17
N SER A 274 3.56 -8.41 4.39
CA SER A 274 5.00 -8.51 4.69
C SER A 274 5.41 -7.75 5.95
N THR A 275 4.70 -6.71 6.35
CA THR A 275 4.99 -5.95 7.58
C THR A 275 4.65 -6.71 8.87
N HIS A 276 3.89 -7.81 8.78
CA HIS A 276 3.50 -8.66 9.90
C HIS A 276 4.37 -9.93 10.04
N SER A 277 5.49 -9.97 9.33
CA SER A 277 6.41 -11.11 9.31
C SER A 277 6.92 -11.53 10.69
N GLU A 278 7.11 -10.59 11.62
CA GLU A 278 7.57 -10.84 12.99
C GLU A 278 6.49 -11.51 13.87
N GLU A 279 5.22 -11.43 13.48
CA GLU A 279 4.07 -12.02 14.16
C GLU A 279 3.64 -13.38 13.56
N CYS A 280 4.30 -13.82 12.47
CA CYS A 280 3.99 -15.04 11.75
C CYS A 280 4.64 -16.27 12.42
N GLU A 281 3.92 -17.40 12.49
CA GLU A 281 4.44 -18.66 13.06
C GLU A 281 5.52 -19.26 12.14
N ASP A 282 5.24 -19.40 10.85
CA ASP A 282 6.18 -19.86 9.83
C ASP A 282 6.29 -18.83 8.68
N PRO A 283 7.11 -17.78 8.85
CA PRO A 283 7.21 -16.71 7.87
C PRO A 283 7.65 -17.17 6.49
N GLN A 284 8.46 -18.23 6.41
CA GLN A 284 9.07 -18.70 5.16
C GLN A 284 8.05 -19.30 4.20
N THR A 285 7.00 -19.92 4.72
CA THR A 285 5.95 -20.57 3.91
C THR A 285 4.64 -19.79 3.92
N ASP A 286 4.28 -19.20 5.05
CA ASP A 286 2.98 -18.57 5.23
C ASP A 286 2.90 -17.16 4.63
N LEU A 287 4.00 -16.37 4.67
CA LEU A 287 4.02 -15.04 4.04
C LEU A 287 3.82 -15.11 2.52
N PRO A 288 4.54 -15.96 1.75
CA PRO A 288 4.28 -16.11 0.32
C PRO A 288 2.83 -16.48 0.01
N ARG A 289 2.24 -17.41 0.77
CA ARG A 289 0.84 -17.82 0.60
C ARG A 289 -0.12 -16.69 0.94
N GLY A 290 0.16 -15.94 2.00
CA GLY A 290 -0.62 -14.77 2.42
C GLY A 290 -0.64 -13.67 1.36
N ILE A 291 0.53 -13.30 0.84
CA ILE A 291 0.72 -12.25 -0.17
C ILE A 291 0.01 -12.63 -1.49
N VAL A 292 0.35 -13.78 -2.06
CA VAL A 292 -0.22 -14.20 -3.36
C VAL A 292 -1.70 -14.56 -3.22
N GLY A 293 -2.08 -15.24 -2.13
CA GLY A 293 -3.47 -15.64 -1.89
C GLY A 293 -4.42 -14.46 -1.72
N SER A 294 -4.05 -13.44 -0.95
CA SER A 294 -4.87 -12.24 -0.77
C SER A 294 -5.06 -11.47 -2.07
N LEU A 295 -4.00 -11.37 -2.89
CA LEU A 295 -4.06 -10.71 -4.18
C LEU A 295 -4.97 -11.44 -5.17
N LEU A 296 -4.88 -12.78 -5.27
CA LEU A 296 -5.74 -13.57 -6.15
C LEU A 296 -7.21 -13.45 -5.77
N ILE A 297 -7.54 -13.54 -4.47
CA ILE A 297 -8.92 -13.38 -3.98
C ILE A 297 -9.43 -11.99 -4.33
N SER A 298 -8.66 -10.94 -4.04
CA SER A 298 -9.05 -9.56 -4.35
C SER A 298 -9.24 -9.35 -5.85
N SER A 299 -8.37 -9.92 -6.69
CA SER A 299 -8.47 -9.82 -8.16
C SER A 299 -9.77 -10.43 -8.69
N VAL A 300 -10.16 -11.62 -8.22
CA VAL A 300 -11.40 -12.28 -8.61
C VAL A 300 -12.62 -11.45 -8.19
N LEU A 301 -12.62 -10.93 -6.97
CA LEU A 301 -13.70 -10.09 -6.47
C LEU A 301 -13.82 -8.77 -7.25
N TYR A 302 -12.70 -8.14 -7.58
CA TYR A 302 -12.69 -6.89 -8.35
C TYR A 302 -13.19 -7.08 -9.77
N LEU A 303 -12.80 -8.19 -10.41
CA LEU A 303 -13.32 -8.55 -11.73
C LEU A 303 -14.84 -8.77 -11.68
N GLY A 304 -15.33 -9.50 -10.68
CA GLY A 304 -16.76 -9.72 -10.50
C GLY A 304 -17.55 -8.44 -10.28
N VAL A 305 -17.08 -7.57 -9.35
CA VAL A 305 -17.73 -6.29 -9.07
C VAL A 305 -17.72 -5.37 -10.29
N SER A 306 -16.58 -5.25 -10.98
CA SER A 306 -16.46 -4.37 -12.15
C SER A 306 -17.42 -4.79 -13.28
N LEU A 307 -17.52 -6.09 -13.56
CA LEU A 307 -18.46 -6.61 -14.54
C LEU A 307 -19.91 -6.31 -14.15
N VAL A 308 -20.28 -6.60 -12.91
CA VAL A 308 -21.66 -6.42 -12.44
C VAL A 308 -22.05 -4.95 -12.41
N LEU A 309 -21.18 -4.06 -11.90
CA LEU A 309 -21.48 -2.63 -11.80
C LEU A 309 -21.81 -2.01 -13.16
N VAL A 310 -20.94 -2.24 -14.16
CA VAL A 310 -21.14 -1.65 -15.50
C VAL A 310 -22.31 -2.32 -16.26
N GLY A 311 -22.68 -3.55 -15.87
CA GLY A 311 -23.88 -4.22 -16.37
C GLY A 311 -25.17 -3.68 -15.76
N MET A 312 -25.16 -3.29 -14.47
CA MET A 312 -26.34 -2.76 -13.77
C MET A 312 -26.69 -1.34 -14.23
N VAL A 313 -25.71 -0.47 -14.44
CA VAL A 313 -25.93 0.95 -14.73
C VAL A 313 -25.10 1.35 -15.95
N PRO A 314 -25.67 2.13 -16.91
CA PRO A 314 -24.89 2.72 -17.99
C PRO A 314 -23.69 3.50 -17.43
N TYR A 315 -22.50 3.32 -17.99
CA TYR A 315 -21.27 3.87 -17.42
C TYR A 315 -21.29 5.39 -17.23
N GLN A 316 -22.02 6.13 -18.07
CA GLN A 316 -22.19 7.58 -17.97
C GLN A 316 -23.00 8.01 -16.74
N GLU A 317 -23.86 7.14 -16.22
CA GLU A 317 -24.79 7.42 -15.12
C GLU A 317 -24.29 6.84 -13.77
N ILE A 318 -23.14 6.13 -13.77
CA ILE A 318 -22.56 5.60 -12.55
C ILE A 318 -22.24 6.74 -11.58
N ASP A 319 -22.68 6.61 -10.34
CA ASP A 319 -22.41 7.58 -9.28
C ASP A 319 -20.91 7.65 -8.94
N ARG A 320 -20.38 8.87 -8.74
CA ARG A 320 -18.96 9.09 -8.47
C ARG A 320 -18.58 8.93 -7.01
N ASP A 321 -19.54 9.02 -6.10
CA ASP A 321 -19.27 9.03 -4.65
C ASP A 321 -19.46 7.66 -4.01
N ALA A 322 -20.55 6.97 -4.36
CA ALA A 322 -20.91 5.67 -3.80
C ALA A 322 -21.45 4.71 -4.88
N PRO A 323 -20.66 4.38 -5.93
CA PRO A 323 -21.12 3.70 -7.13
C PRO A 323 -21.82 2.39 -6.86
N LEU A 324 -21.30 1.55 -5.97
CA LEU A 324 -21.89 0.24 -5.67
C LEU A 324 -23.23 0.33 -4.93
N SER A 325 -23.33 1.29 -4.01
CA SER A 325 -24.57 1.54 -3.27
C SER A 325 -25.61 2.18 -4.19
N ALA A 326 -25.24 3.21 -4.95
CA ALA A 326 -26.13 3.93 -5.85
C ALA A 326 -26.70 3.02 -6.97
N ALA A 327 -25.93 2.05 -7.46
CA ALA A 327 -26.38 1.09 -8.48
C ALA A 327 -27.66 0.34 -8.05
N PHE A 328 -27.78 -0.08 -6.81
CA PHE A 328 -29.01 -0.66 -6.27
C PHE A 328 -30.14 0.39 -6.12
N GLY A 329 -29.76 1.63 -5.82
CA GLY A 329 -30.71 2.74 -5.72
C GLY A 329 -31.42 3.05 -7.05
N VAL A 330 -30.71 3.02 -8.18
CA VAL A 330 -31.26 3.18 -9.53
C VAL A 330 -32.35 2.15 -9.82
N HIS A 331 -32.19 0.91 -9.30
CA HIS A 331 -33.17 -0.16 -9.44
C HIS A 331 -34.27 -0.16 -8.35
N GLY A 332 -34.33 0.88 -7.49
CA GLY A 332 -35.35 1.03 -6.45
C GLY A 332 -35.13 0.15 -5.21
N VAL A 333 -34.00 -0.55 -5.09
CA VAL A 333 -33.72 -1.50 -4.00
C VAL A 333 -33.02 -0.79 -2.83
N LYS A 334 -33.75 0.09 -2.14
CA LYS A 334 -33.20 0.95 -1.06
C LYS A 334 -32.54 0.17 0.09
N TRP A 335 -33.09 -0.99 0.48
CA TRP A 335 -32.50 -1.79 1.55
C TRP A 335 -31.10 -2.33 1.19
N ALA A 336 -30.91 -2.75 -0.08
CA ALA A 336 -29.62 -3.20 -0.56
C ALA A 336 -28.61 -2.04 -0.61
N GLN A 337 -29.07 -0.84 -1.00
CA GLN A 337 -28.27 0.39 -0.97
C GLN A 337 -27.71 0.67 0.43
N VAL A 338 -28.54 0.51 1.48
CA VAL A 338 -28.12 0.69 2.88
C VAL A 338 -27.11 -0.38 3.29
N ILE A 339 -27.36 -1.67 2.96
CA ILE A 339 -26.45 -2.77 3.30
C ILE A 339 -25.07 -2.56 2.66
N VAL A 340 -25.04 -2.20 1.37
CA VAL A 340 -23.79 -1.94 0.64
C VAL A 340 -23.05 -0.75 1.25
N ALA A 341 -23.75 0.31 1.62
CA ALA A 341 -23.13 1.48 2.23
C ALA A 341 -22.54 1.16 3.61
N LEU A 342 -23.24 0.41 4.47
CA LEU A 342 -22.75 -0.04 5.77
C LEU A 342 -21.51 -0.95 5.63
N GLY A 343 -21.56 -1.90 4.68
CA GLY A 343 -20.44 -2.77 4.40
C GLY A 343 -19.22 -2.04 3.85
N ALA A 344 -19.44 -1.01 3.02
CA ALA A 344 -18.38 -0.14 2.54
C ALA A 344 -17.71 0.61 3.70
N LEU A 345 -18.49 1.17 4.65
CA LEU A 345 -17.93 1.83 5.84
C LEU A 345 -17.05 0.88 6.66
N ALA A 346 -17.50 -0.35 6.91
CA ALA A 346 -16.70 -1.36 7.61
C ALA A 346 -15.41 -1.70 6.83
N GLY A 347 -15.53 -1.88 5.51
CA GLY A 347 -14.39 -2.17 4.64
C GLY A 347 -13.36 -1.05 4.60
N LEU A 348 -13.81 0.19 4.45
CA LEU A 348 -12.95 1.37 4.43
C LEU A 348 -12.26 1.59 5.79
N SER A 349 -12.96 1.36 6.90
CA SER A 349 -12.37 1.42 8.25
C SER A 349 -11.25 0.40 8.44
N SER A 350 -11.44 -0.83 7.94
CA SER A 350 -10.43 -1.89 7.98
C SER A 350 -9.15 -1.50 7.23
N VAL A 351 -9.26 -0.95 6.01
CA VAL A 351 -8.10 -0.51 5.22
C VAL A 351 -7.37 0.64 5.90
N MET A 352 -8.11 1.65 6.41
CA MET A 352 -7.49 2.75 7.17
C MET A 352 -6.72 2.23 8.38
N LEU A 353 -7.30 1.27 9.12
CA LEU A 353 -6.68 0.69 10.31
C LEU A 353 -5.35 0.02 9.97
N VAL A 354 -5.29 -0.78 8.89
CA VAL A 354 -4.05 -1.46 8.46
C VAL A 354 -2.99 -0.45 8.02
N ASN A 355 -3.37 0.58 7.24
CA ASN A 355 -2.42 1.60 6.79
C ASN A 355 -1.88 2.46 7.94
N LEU A 356 -2.76 2.91 8.85
CA LEU A 356 -2.37 3.66 10.06
C LEU A 356 -1.52 2.82 11.03
N LEU A 357 -1.64 1.48 10.99
CA LEU A 357 -0.80 0.56 11.76
C LEU A 357 0.56 0.33 11.09
N GLY A 358 0.60 0.21 9.77
CA GLY A 358 1.80 -0.09 8.98
C GLY A 358 2.79 1.07 8.95
N GLN A 359 2.31 2.30 8.75
CA GLN A 359 3.18 3.46 8.61
C GLN A 359 4.11 3.73 9.81
N PRO A 360 3.65 3.71 11.09
CA PRO A 360 4.54 3.84 12.23
C PRO A 360 5.64 2.78 12.30
N ARG A 361 5.38 1.57 11.80
CA ARG A 361 6.37 0.48 11.76
C ARG A 361 7.48 0.77 10.75
N ILE A 362 7.15 1.31 9.58
CA ILE A 362 8.13 1.73 8.57
C ILE A 362 8.97 2.89 9.11
N LEU A 363 8.33 3.91 9.70
CA LEU A 363 9.04 5.04 10.34
C LEU A 363 10.00 4.56 11.43
N MET A 364 9.57 3.59 12.24
CA MET A 364 10.41 3.00 13.28
C MET A 364 11.58 2.21 12.69
N ALA A 365 11.38 1.45 11.61
CA ALA A 365 12.45 0.73 10.92
C ALA A 365 13.50 1.70 10.37
N MET A 366 13.08 2.77 9.71
CA MET A 366 13.98 3.82 9.23
C MET A 366 14.70 4.56 10.36
N ALA A 367 14.03 4.80 11.50
CA ALA A 367 14.64 5.44 12.64
C ALA A 367 15.66 4.54 13.35
N ARG A 368 15.44 3.21 13.39
CA ARG A 368 16.43 2.23 13.88
C ARG A 368 17.74 2.27 13.09
N ASP A 369 17.65 2.59 11.82
CA ASP A 369 18.80 2.73 10.92
C ASP A 369 19.44 4.15 10.95
N GLY A 370 18.96 5.02 11.84
CA GLY A 370 19.47 6.39 11.98
C GLY A 370 19.01 7.34 10.87
N LEU A 371 18.09 6.92 10.01
CA LEU A 371 17.58 7.73 8.89
C LEU A 371 16.56 8.78 9.34
N LEU A 372 15.83 8.52 10.43
CA LEU A 372 14.83 9.41 11.01
C LEU A 372 15.14 9.68 12.49
N PRO A 373 14.53 10.72 13.09
CA PRO A 373 14.72 11.04 14.50
C PRO A 373 14.35 9.90 15.44
N THR A 374 15.06 9.76 16.55
CA THR A 374 14.81 8.77 17.62
C THR A 374 13.42 8.88 18.23
N PHE A 375 12.73 10.01 18.08
CA PHE A 375 11.34 10.23 18.45
C PHE A 375 10.39 9.13 17.92
N PHE A 376 10.69 8.57 16.74
CA PHE A 376 9.88 7.50 16.14
C PHE A 376 10.10 6.13 16.78
N LEU A 377 11.11 5.98 17.65
CA LEU A 377 11.41 4.75 18.39
C LEU A 377 10.64 4.65 19.71
N ASP A 378 9.98 5.72 20.15
CA ASP A 378 9.33 5.78 21.45
C ASP A 378 8.11 4.84 21.54
N ILE A 379 8.21 3.86 22.42
CA ILE A 379 7.17 2.87 22.69
C ILE A 379 6.46 3.23 24.01
N HIS A 380 5.13 3.19 24.00
CA HIS A 380 4.33 3.47 25.19
C HIS A 380 4.57 2.41 26.28
N PRO A 381 4.87 2.81 27.53
CA PRO A 381 5.26 1.86 28.58
C PRO A 381 4.17 0.83 28.91
N THR A 382 2.90 1.21 28.89
CA THR A 382 1.77 0.34 29.23
C THR A 382 1.23 -0.39 28.00
N PHE A 383 0.98 0.34 26.91
CA PHE A 383 0.34 -0.23 25.72
C PHE A 383 1.31 -0.94 24.76
N ARG A 384 2.61 -0.70 24.90
CA ARG A 384 3.69 -1.24 24.05
C ARG A 384 3.49 -0.97 22.56
N THR A 385 2.92 0.18 22.24
CA THR A 385 2.68 0.67 20.88
C THR A 385 3.58 1.88 20.59
N PRO A 386 3.98 2.13 19.32
CA PRO A 386 4.76 3.31 18.94
C PRO A 386 3.85 4.57 18.93
N TYR A 387 3.39 4.99 20.10
CA TYR A 387 2.30 5.95 20.26
C TYR A 387 2.58 7.33 19.65
N ARG A 388 3.83 7.83 19.73
CA ARG A 388 4.19 9.13 19.16
C ARG A 388 4.17 9.09 17.63
N SER A 389 4.73 8.03 17.06
CA SER A 389 4.73 7.79 15.62
C SER A 389 3.28 7.63 15.10
N THR A 390 2.44 6.85 15.81
CA THR A 390 1.04 6.66 15.48
C THR A 390 0.24 7.98 15.58
N ALA A 391 0.45 8.78 16.64
CA ALA A 391 -0.22 10.06 16.81
C ALA A 391 0.15 11.06 15.70
N LEU A 392 1.44 11.15 15.35
CA LEU A 392 1.91 12.02 14.27
C LEU A 392 1.34 11.57 12.91
N THR A 393 1.38 10.26 12.63
CA THR A 393 0.77 9.68 11.42
C THR A 393 -0.72 10.03 11.35
N GLY A 394 -1.46 9.81 12.43
CA GLY A 394 -2.89 10.13 12.50
C GLY A 394 -3.18 11.61 12.25
N LEU A 395 -2.39 12.50 12.85
CA LEU A 395 -2.52 13.95 12.64
C LEU A 395 -2.27 14.35 11.18
N LEU A 396 -1.22 13.82 10.56
CA LEU A 396 -0.89 14.09 9.16
C LEU A 396 -1.98 13.56 8.23
N VAL A 397 -2.43 12.32 8.43
CA VAL A 397 -3.50 11.69 7.66
C VAL A 397 -4.81 12.47 7.80
N ALA A 398 -5.19 12.88 9.02
CA ALA A 398 -6.38 13.69 9.27
C ALA A 398 -6.30 15.04 8.53
N THR A 399 -5.13 15.69 8.56
CA THR A 399 -4.93 16.96 7.85
C THR A 399 -5.03 16.78 6.34
N VAL A 400 -4.37 15.77 5.79
CA VAL A 400 -4.42 15.49 4.34
C VAL A 400 -5.84 15.14 3.91
N SER A 401 -6.54 14.27 4.65
CA SER A 401 -7.93 13.89 4.32
C SER A 401 -8.92 15.05 4.44
N ALA A 402 -8.64 16.04 5.29
CA ALA A 402 -9.48 17.23 5.44
C ALA A 402 -9.46 18.13 4.21
N PHE A 403 -8.28 18.30 3.58
CA PHE A 403 -8.04 19.38 2.62
C PHE A 403 -7.73 18.92 1.19
N VAL A 404 -7.30 17.67 0.97
CA VAL A 404 -6.88 17.17 -0.36
C VAL A 404 -7.94 16.24 -0.94
N PRO A 405 -8.45 16.47 -2.16
CA PRO A 405 -9.50 15.63 -2.75
C PRO A 405 -9.00 14.25 -3.12
N LEU A 406 -9.90 13.25 -3.07
CA LEU A 406 -9.62 11.83 -3.30
C LEU A 406 -8.93 11.56 -4.64
N SER A 407 -9.32 12.23 -5.72
CA SER A 407 -8.72 12.04 -7.05
C SER A 407 -7.21 12.26 -7.06
N VAL A 408 -6.76 13.33 -6.41
CA VAL A 408 -5.34 13.67 -6.28
C VAL A 408 -4.59 12.63 -5.43
N LEU A 409 -5.23 12.16 -4.34
CA LEU A 409 -4.64 11.16 -3.44
C LEU A 409 -4.45 9.81 -4.16
N VAL A 410 -5.46 9.35 -4.90
CA VAL A 410 -5.41 8.08 -5.66
C VAL A 410 -4.27 8.10 -6.69
N GLU A 411 -4.16 9.17 -7.46
CA GLU A 411 -3.12 9.29 -8.48
C GLU A 411 -1.72 9.32 -7.86
N LEU A 412 -1.54 10.05 -6.76
CA LEU A 412 -0.24 10.21 -6.08
C LEU A 412 0.23 8.89 -5.49
N VAL A 413 -0.67 8.15 -4.83
CA VAL A 413 -0.37 6.84 -4.25
C VAL A 413 -0.04 5.83 -5.33
N SER A 414 -0.84 5.75 -6.40
CA SER A 414 -0.59 4.80 -7.50
C SER A 414 0.79 4.99 -8.11
N MET A 415 1.24 6.24 -8.27
CA MET A 415 2.58 6.55 -8.80
C MET A 415 3.69 6.07 -7.88
N GLY A 416 3.60 6.34 -6.57
CA GLY A 416 4.57 5.93 -5.57
C GLY A 416 4.64 4.41 -5.43
N THR A 417 3.50 3.75 -5.28
CA THR A 417 3.44 2.28 -5.13
C THR A 417 3.99 1.55 -6.36
N LEU A 418 3.66 2.00 -7.57
CA LEU A 418 4.24 1.43 -8.80
C LEU A 418 5.76 1.55 -8.81
N LEU A 419 6.29 2.68 -8.34
CA LEU A 419 7.73 2.89 -8.21
C LEU A 419 8.35 1.94 -7.18
N ALA A 420 7.78 1.83 -5.98
CA ALA A 420 8.26 0.92 -4.93
C ALA A 420 8.25 -0.54 -5.39
N PHE A 421 7.18 -0.98 -6.06
CA PHE A 421 7.09 -2.35 -6.60
C PHE A 421 8.08 -2.58 -7.74
N GLY A 422 8.34 -1.57 -8.57
CA GLY A 422 9.41 -1.58 -9.56
C GLY A 422 10.77 -1.82 -8.92
N PHE A 423 11.10 -1.11 -7.83
CA PHE A 423 12.32 -1.32 -7.05
C PHE A 423 12.42 -2.74 -6.47
N VAL A 424 11.34 -3.29 -5.91
CA VAL A 424 11.35 -4.65 -5.36
C VAL A 424 11.58 -5.69 -6.46
N ASN A 425 10.96 -5.55 -7.63
CA ASN A 425 11.22 -6.43 -8.78
C ASN A 425 12.70 -6.39 -9.21
N VAL A 426 13.29 -5.19 -9.34
CA VAL A 426 14.71 -5.02 -9.69
C VAL A 426 15.61 -5.57 -8.59
N SER A 427 15.24 -5.40 -7.31
CA SER A 427 15.99 -5.95 -6.17
C SER A 427 16.13 -7.46 -6.23
N VAL A 428 15.08 -8.20 -6.65
CA VAL A 428 15.18 -9.66 -6.84
C VAL A 428 16.20 -10.02 -7.92
N LEU A 429 16.22 -9.28 -9.04
CA LEU A 429 17.20 -9.51 -10.11
C LEU A 429 18.64 -9.29 -9.63
N ILE A 430 18.87 -8.23 -8.86
CA ILE A 430 20.18 -7.93 -8.27
C ILE A 430 20.56 -9.03 -7.27
N LEU A 431 19.66 -9.41 -6.35
CA LEU A 431 19.92 -10.42 -5.32
C LEU A 431 20.29 -11.78 -5.95
N ARG A 432 19.66 -12.14 -7.06
CA ARG A 432 19.95 -13.39 -7.77
C ARG A 432 21.34 -13.40 -8.42
N GLN A 433 21.87 -12.23 -8.78
CA GLN A 433 23.20 -12.08 -9.36
C GLN A 433 24.29 -11.94 -8.30
N THR A 434 24.00 -11.21 -7.21
CA THR A 434 25.00 -10.92 -6.16
C THR A 434 25.13 -12.05 -5.15
N GLN A 435 24.03 -12.76 -4.86
CA GLN A 435 23.99 -13.84 -3.86
C GLN A 435 23.27 -15.08 -4.44
N PRO A 436 23.87 -15.79 -5.41
CA PRO A 436 23.24 -16.94 -6.07
C PRO A 436 22.99 -18.10 -5.11
N ASP A 437 23.88 -18.30 -4.13
CA ASP A 437 23.87 -19.44 -3.19
C ASP A 437 22.98 -19.23 -1.97
N LEU A 438 22.39 -18.03 -1.80
CA LEU A 438 21.50 -17.71 -0.69
C LEU A 438 20.32 -18.70 -0.64
N HIS A 439 20.05 -19.28 0.54
CA HIS A 439 18.90 -20.16 0.74
C HIS A 439 17.58 -19.40 0.55
N ARG A 440 16.74 -19.91 -0.34
CA ARG A 440 15.43 -19.31 -0.70
C ARG A 440 14.32 -20.30 -0.50
N PRO A 441 13.58 -20.23 0.62
CA PRO A 441 12.46 -21.14 0.88
C PRO A 441 11.35 -21.01 -0.18
N PHE A 442 11.08 -19.76 -0.61
CA PHE A 442 10.24 -19.47 -1.77
C PHE A 442 11.10 -18.83 -2.88
N ARG A 443 10.92 -19.27 -4.10
CA ARG A 443 11.62 -18.74 -5.29
C ARG A 443 10.61 -18.16 -6.25
N CYS A 444 10.79 -16.89 -6.63
CA CYS A 444 10.04 -16.28 -7.71
C CYS A 444 10.13 -17.16 -8.97
N PRO A 445 8.98 -17.63 -9.52
CA PRO A 445 8.99 -18.52 -10.67
C PRO A 445 9.58 -17.82 -11.91
N TRP A 446 10.12 -18.59 -12.82
CA TRP A 446 10.68 -18.13 -14.10
C TRP A 446 11.55 -16.86 -14.00
N CYS A 447 12.34 -16.74 -12.95
CA CYS A 447 13.34 -15.67 -12.85
C CYS A 447 14.44 -15.89 -13.91
N PRO A 448 14.86 -14.85 -14.70
CA PRO A 448 14.64 -13.41 -14.48
C PRO A 448 13.36 -12.84 -15.13
N TYR A 449 12.59 -13.61 -15.87
CA TYR A 449 11.52 -13.08 -16.73
C TYR A 449 10.36 -12.45 -15.95
N ILE A 450 9.90 -13.09 -14.89
CA ILE A 450 8.77 -12.55 -14.08
C ILE A 450 9.14 -11.24 -13.38
N PRO A 451 10.25 -11.11 -12.65
CA PRO A 451 10.63 -9.83 -12.06
C PRO A 451 10.89 -8.75 -13.11
N LEU A 452 11.47 -9.10 -14.27
CA LEU A 452 11.65 -8.14 -15.36
C LEU A 452 10.31 -7.66 -15.93
N ALA A 453 9.39 -8.59 -16.20
CA ALA A 453 8.05 -8.25 -16.66
C ALA A 453 7.28 -7.43 -15.60
N GLY A 454 7.46 -7.72 -14.31
CA GLY A 454 6.91 -6.95 -13.19
C GLY A 454 7.43 -5.51 -13.19
N ALA A 455 8.74 -5.31 -13.31
CA ALA A 455 9.34 -3.97 -13.37
C ALA A 455 8.86 -3.19 -14.59
N LEU A 456 8.83 -3.84 -15.77
CA LEU A 456 8.36 -3.22 -17.01
C LEU A 456 6.87 -2.87 -16.97
N SER A 457 6.02 -3.74 -16.41
CA SER A 457 4.60 -3.46 -16.28
C SER A 457 4.31 -2.33 -15.29
N CYS A 458 5.04 -2.25 -14.17
CA CYS A 458 4.97 -1.09 -13.27
C CYS A 458 5.33 0.21 -14.02
N PHE A 459 6.44 0.22 -14.75
CA PHE A 459 6.86 1.39 -15.51
C PHE A 459 5.84 1.77 -16.61
N LEU A 460 5.26 0.80 -17.31
CA LEU A 460 4.24 1.02 -18.33
C LEU A 460 2.99 1.69 -17.72
N LEU A 461 2.52 1.20 -16.56
CA LEU A 461 1.39 1.81 -15.85
C LEU A 461 1.74 3.21 -15.32
N MET A 462 2.97 3.46 -14.86
CA MET A 462 3.43 4.81 -14.50
C MET A 462 3.35 5.79 -15.68
N LEU A 463 3.73 5.35 -16.89
CA LEU A 463 3.59 6.16 -18.10
C LEU A 463 2.15 6.50 -18.47
N SER A 464 1.19 5.69 -18.00
CA SER A 464 -0.25 5.90 -18.27
C SER A 464 -0.89 6.90 -17.29
N LEU A 465 -0.20 7.29 -16.22
CA LEU A 465 -0.67 8.30 -15.27
C LEU A 465 -0.47 9.73 -15.84
N PRO A 466 -1.33 10.70 -15.43
CA PRO A 466 -1.19 12.10 -15.82
C PRO A 466 0.21 12.67 -15.55
N SER A 467 0.67 13.59 -16.41
CA SER A 467 2.00 14.20 -16.28
C SER A 467 2.20 14.97 -14.97
N SER A 468 1.13 15.51 -14.39
CA SER A 468 1.15 16.18 -13.09
C SER A 468 1.71 15.28 -11.98
N ASN A 469 1.54 13.96 -12.08
CA ASN A 469 2.03 13.00 -11.08
C ASN A 469 3.55 12.84 -11.13
N TRP A 470 4.15 12.94 -12.31
CA TRP A 470 5.62 12.96 -12.43
C TRP A 470 6.22 14.18 -11.73
N VAL A 471 5.61 15.35 -11.89
CA VAL A 471 6.05 16.57 -11.19
C VAL A 471 5.92 16.39 -9.67
N ARG A 472 4.78 15.86 -9.20
CA ARG A 472 4.56 15.60 -7.77
C ARG A 472 5.57 14.60 -7.22
N LEU A 473 5.86 13.51 -7.95
CA LEU A 473 6.86 12.52 -7.56
C LEU A 473 8.26 13.14 -7.47
N ILE A 474 8.66 13.95 -8.47
CA ILE A 474 9.96 14.62 -8.48
C ILE A 474 10.07 15.59 -7.30
N VAL A 475 9.05 16.40 -7.04
CA VAL A 475 9.04 17.32 -5.88
C VAL A 475 9.16 16.55 -4.58
N TRP A 476 8.40 15.45 -4.41
CA TRP A 476 8.47 14.59 -3.23
C TRP A 476 9.86 13.98 -3.06
N ALA A 477 10.44 13.47 -4.15
CA ALA A 477 11.79 12.92 -4.16
C ALA A 477 12.86 13.96 -3.77
N LEU A 478 12.76 15.19 -4.30
CA LEU A 478 13.70 16.27 -3.97
C LEU A 478 13.62 16.67 -2.48
N ILE A 479 12.41 16.73 -1.91
CA ILE A 479 12.23 16.94 -0.47
C ILE A 479 12.91 15.80 0.30
N GLY A 480 12.70 14.55 -0.09
CA GLY A 480 13.33 13.38 0.53
C GLY A 480 14.86 13.42 0.45
N VAL A 481 15.42 13.76 -0.70
CA VAL A 481 16.88 13.91 -0.88
C VAL A 481 17.42 15.04 0.00
N GLY A 482 16.70 16.14 0.12
CA GLY A 482 17.04 17.24 1.02
C GLY A 482 17.12 16.79 2.49
N ILE A 483 16.13 16.04 2.97
CA ILE A 483 16.10 15.50 4.33
C ILE A 483 17.22 14.46 4.50
N TYR A 484 17.42 13.56 3.56
CA TYR A 484 18.50 12.57 3.58
C TYR A 484 19.86 13.21 3.77
N ARG A 485 20.17 14.21 2.93
CA ARG A 485 21.48 14.87 2.95
C ARG A 485 21.71 15.68 4.24
N ASN A 486 20.70 16.42 4.69
CA ASN A 486 20.85 17.37 5.78
C ASN A 486 20.63 16.75 7.16
N PHE A 487 19.86 15.67 7.25
CA PHE A 487 19.54 15.02 8.52
C PHE A 487 20.07 13.58 8.59
N SER A 488 19.69 12.70 7.64
CA SER A 488 19.96 11.26 7.77
C SER A 488 21.45 10.94 7.72
N VAL A 489 22.19 11.51 6.76
CA VAL A 489 23.64 11.25 6.60
C VAL A 489 24.43 11.71 7.85
N PRO A 490 24.24 12.93 8.39
CA PRO A 490 24.91 13.34 9.64
C PRO A 490 24.55 12.46 10.83
N ASN A 491 23.27 12.07 10.95
CA ASN A 491 22.79 11.27 12.08
C ASN A 491 23.36 9.84 12.05
N MET A 492 23.42 9.19 10.89
CA MET A 492 24.06 7.88 10.72
C MET A 492 25.54 7.92 11.14
N LYS A 493 26.29 8.92 10.65
CA LYS A 493 27.70 9.09 11.03
C LYS A 493 27.89 9.28 12.54
N ALA A 494 27.00 10.03 13.18
CA ALA A 494 27.02 10.22 14.62
C ALA A 494 26.77 8.91 15.39
N MET A 495 25.83 8.07 14.89
CA MET A 495 25.54 6.76 15.48
C MET A 495 26.72 5.78 15.31
N GLU A 496 27.38 5.76 14.15
CA GLU A 496 28.56 4.93 13.90
C GLU A 496 29.71 5.31 14.85
N LEU A 497 29.98 6.61 15.03
CA LEU A 497 30.99 7.10 15.96
C LEU A 497 30.68 6.72 17.41
N GLN A 498 29.41 6.77 17.82
CA GLN A 498 29.00 6.34 19.17
C GLN A 498 29.18 4.83 19.38
N GLN A 499 28.91 4.00 18.38
CA GLN A 499 29.12 2.55 18.45
C GLN A 499 30.61 2.19 18.54
N GLN A 500 31.49 2.89 17.79
CA GLN A 500 32.94 2.71 17.85
C GLN A 500 33.55 3.18 19.18
N SER A 501 32.94 4.15 19.85
CA SER A 501 33.41 4.66 21.14
C SER A 501 32.89 3.88 22.35
N SER A 502 31.97 2.92 22.16
CA SER A 502 31.45 2.07 23.24
C SER A 502 32.47 1.03 23.69
N PRO A 503 32.73 0.85 25.01
CA PRO A 503 33.82 0.01 25.56
C PRO A 503 33.71 -1.50 25.23
N THR A 504 32.58 -1.97 24.80
CA THR A 504 32.32 -3.39 24.50
C THR A 504 33.06 -3.95 23.26
N HIS A 505 33.60 -3.09 22.38
CA HIS A 505 34.41 -3.53 21.24
C HIS A 505 35.91 -3.67 21.52
N LYS A 506 36.38 -3.29 22.74
CA LYS A 506 37.79 -3.41 23.10
C LYS A 506 38.18 -4.77 23.73
N GLN A 507 37.22 -5.66 23.99
CA GLN A 507 37.48 -6.96 24.61
C GLN A 507 37.72 -8.12 23.65
N ASP A 508 37.42 -7.98 22.34
CA ASP A 508 37.59 -9.05 21.38
C ASP A 508 38.93 -9.03 20.63
N ASP A 509 39.76 -7.98 20.83
CA ASP A 509 41.10 -7.84 20.20
C ASP A 509 42.27 -8.18 21.12
N GLU A 510 42.04 -8.55 22.37
CA GLU A 510 43.11 -9.10 23.23
C GLU A 510 43.15 -10.62 23.14
N SER A 511 43.99 -11.05 22.21
CA SER A 511 44.83 -12.26 22.12
C SER A 511 44.58 -13.42 23.09
N PRO A 512 44.41 -14.62 22.60
CA PRO A 512 44.72 -15.83 23.34
C PRO A 512 46.20 -16.17 23.18
N ALA A 513 47.06 -15.50 23.94
CA ALA A 513 48.43 -15.98 24.18
C ALA A 513 48.52 -16.50 25.58
N GLN A 514 48.93 -17.79 25.67
CA GLN A 514 49.42 -18.48 26.85
C GLN A 514 48.36 -19.04 27.85
N VAL A 515 47.87 -20.22 27.58
CA VAL A 515 47.74 -21.20 28.66
C VAL A 515 48.66 -22.39 28.30
N ALA A 516 49.81 -22.37 28.98
CA ALA A 516 50.73 -23.47 29.00
C ALA A 516 50.10 -24.70 29.63
N ASN A 517 50.37 -25.79 29.01
CA ASN A 517 50.19 -27.16 29.46
C ASN A 517 50.89 -27.39 30.84
N PRO A 518 50.33 -28.09 31.76
CA PRO A 518 51.11 -29.03 32.55
C PRO A 518 50.62 -30.46 32.36
N MET A 519 51.54 -31.24 31.85
CA MET A 519 51.61 -32.69 32.02
C MET A 519 51.68 -33.15 33.47
N HIS A 520 51.25 -34.41 33.62
CA HIS A 520 51.63 -35.43 34.61
C HIS A 520 50.79 -35.51 35.92
N LEU A 521 50.29 -36.64 36.15
CA LEU A 521 50.66 -37.93 36.67
C LEU A 521 49.55 -38.53 37.57
N SER A 522 49.27 -39.80 37.28
CA SER A 522 49.01 -40.92 38.25
C SER A 522 47.85 -40.79 39.25
N GLU A 523 46.89 -41.65 39.22
CA GLU A 523 46.82 -43.10 39.53
C GLU A 523 45.53 -43.67 38.94
#